data_865ce9667cb8944a5c4c18c5f93e786e
#
_entry.id   865ce9667cb8944a5c4c18c5f93e786e
#
_cell.length_a   1.000
_cell.length_b   1.000
_cell.length_c   1.000
_cell.angle_alpha   90.00
_cell.angle_beta   90.00
_cell.angle_gamma   90.00
#
_symmetry.space_group_name_H-M   'P 1'
#
loop_
_entity.id
_entity.type
_entity.pdbx_description
1 polymer ?
#
loop_
_entity_poly.entity_id
_entity_poly.type
_entity_poly.pdbx_seq_one_letter_code
_entity_poly.pdbx_strand_id
1 'polypeptide(L)'
;LNRVLPIPSVKYRLMDSISAATHGMVNSRLVQNGNNATATGTRRRRKYRNLLQSTWCFPASDFSVVIKAYREFCRETFAGSGYRSDLPAVGFRIGRDTSALLSPSFDEPLVALQTTSTQEKGWEDFVIDLAQFAENWGGTPLFSQSRSMRAEYGKQLYSNRLEFFCKIRHQLDPQGRLLNPFLAQYFS
;
A
#
# COMPACT_ATOMS: atom_id res chain seq x y z
N LEU A 1 10.65 10.36 18.00
CA LEU A 1 9.44 10.72 18.78
C LEU A 1 9.11 9.64 19.81
N ASN A 2 9.20 8.34 19.50
CA ASN A 2 8.89 7.24 20.43
C ASN A 2 9.75 7.23 21.72
N ARG A 3 10.94 7.81 21.69
CA ARG A 3 11.86 7.90 22.86
C ARG A 3 11.65 9.17 23.68
N VAL A 4 10.98 10.19 23.13
CA VAL A 4 10.89 11.53 23.74
C VAL A 4 9.51 11.81 24.33
N LEU A 5 8.44 11.17 23.80
CA LEU A 5 7.06 11.37 24.23
C LEU A 5 6.40 10.02 24.57
N PRO A 6 6.44 9.61 25.85
CA PRO A 6 5.89 8.34 26.29
C PRO A 6 4.34 8.29 26.34
N ILE A 7 3.67 9.45 26.23
CA ILE A 7 2.21 9.55 26.33
C ILE A 7 1.61 9.46 24.91
N PRO A 8 0.90 8.34 24.55
CA PRO A 8 0.40 8.12 23.19
C PRO A 8 -0.51 9.23 22.66
N SER A 9 -1.39 9.79 23.49
CA SER A 9 -2.30 10.84 23.09
C SER A 9 -1.62 12.15 22.70
N VAL A 10 -0.54 12.54 23.40
CA VAL A 10 0.25 13.74 23.09
C VAL A 10 1.07 13.52 21.82
N LYS A 11 1.67 12.33 21.69
CA LYS A 11 2.39 11.92 20.49
C LYS A 11 1.50 12.03 19.27
N TYR A 12 0.31 11.43 19.27
CA TYR A 12 -0.59 11.43 18.12
C TYR A 12 -1.12 12.83 17.76
N ARG A 13 -1.45 13.66 18.75
CA ARG A 13 -1.84 15.07 18.49
C ARG A 13 -0.73 15.86 17.83
N LEU A 14 0.52 15.69 18.28
CA LEU A 14 1.66 16.36 17.69
C LEU A 14 1.90 15.88 16.25
N MET A 15 1.78 14.58 16.00
CA MET A 15 1.92 14.00 14.66
C MET A 15 0.82 14.51 13.72
N ASP A 16 -0.41 14.58 14.17
CA ASP A 16 -1.54 15.12 13.39
C ASP A 16 -1.32 16.60 13.04
N SER A 17 -0.83 17.39 13.98
CA SER A 17 -0.52 18.81 13.76
C SER A 17 0.62 18.99 12.75
N ILE A 18 1.69 18.19 12.84
CA ILE A 18 2.82 18.19 11.89
C ILE A 18 2.34 17.74 10.50
N SER A 19 1.52 16.68 10.43
CA SER A 19 0.96 16.20 9.16
C SER A 19 0.06 17.27 8.52
N ALA A 20 -0.81 17.91 9.27
CA ALA A 20 -1.67 18.97 8.75
C ALA A 20 -0.86 20.16 8.22
N ALA A 21 0.19 20.58 8.94
CA ALA A 21 1.07 21.65 8.51
C ALA A 21 1.87 21.31 7.25
N THR A 22 2.38 20.07 7.15
CA THR A 22 3.14 19.62 5.99
C THR A 22 2.26 19.43 4.75
N HIS A 23 1.00 19.01 4.89
CA HIS A 23 0.06 18.93 3.76
C HIS A 23 -0.18 20.28 3.10
N GLY A 24 -0.31 21.35 3.86
CA GLY A 24 -0.42 22.71 3.32
C GLY A 24 0.79 23.15 2.51
N MET A 25 2.00 22.78 2.95
CA MET A 25 3.25 23.12 2.26
C MET A 25 3.54 22.26 1.03
N VAL A 26 3.16 20.98 1.07
CA VAL A 26 3.42 20.03 -0.02
C VAL A 26 2.48 20.28 -1.19
N ASN A 27 1.20 20.56 -0.94
CA ASN A 27 0.23 20.83 -2.01
C ASN A 27 0.60 22.06 -2.85
N SER A 28 1.16 23.10 -2.25
CA SER A 28 1.57 24.30 -2.99
C SER A 28 2.79 24.05 -3.90
N ARG A 29 3.63 23.07 -3.61
CA ARG A 29 4.85 22.75 -4.38
C ARG A 29 4.66 21.64 -5.41
N LEU A 30 3.80 20.65 -5.14
CA LEU A 30 3.54 19.55 -6.07
C LEU A 30 2.74 19.99 -7.31
N VAL A 31 1.87 20.98 -7.17
CA VAL A 31 1.11 21.53 -8.30
C VAL A 31 2.01 22.34 -9.27
N GLN A 32 3.15 22.84 -8.80
CA GLN A 32 4.07 23.65 -9.63
C GLN A 32 5.09 22.81 -10.42
N ASN A 33 5.34 21.55 -10.07
CA ASN A 33 6.45 20.75 -10.63
C ASN A 33 6.01 19.52 -11.45
N GLY A 34 4.83 19.54 -12.04
CA GLY A 34 4.28 18.41 -12.80
C GLY A 34 5.08 17.96 -14.04
N ASN A 35 6.17 18.65 -14.42
CA ASN A 35 6.93 18.34 -15.64
C ASN A 35 8.40 17.96 -15.44
N ASN A 36 8.93 17.92 -14.23
CA ASN A 36 10.35 17.59 -13.99
C ASN A 36 10.51 16.44 -12.99
N ALA A 37 10.03 15.26 -13.34
CA ALA A 37 10.26 14.03 -12.57
C ALA A 37 11.61 13.38 -12.92
N THR A 38 12.69 14.12 -12.94
CA THR A 38 14.03 13.56 -12.75
C THR A 38 14.46 13.82 -11.32
N ALA A 39 13.87 13.05 -10.42
CA ALA A 39 14.31 13.01 -9.02
C ALA A 39 15.63 12.25 -8.90
N THR A 40 16.72 12.81 -9.40
CA THR A 40 18.08 12.48 -8.99
C THR A 40 18.38 13.10 -7.62
N GLY A 41 17.48 12.92 -6.68
CA GLY A 41 17.75 13.18 -5.29
C GLY A 41 18.58 12.04 -4.73
N THR A 42 19.84 12.27 -4.43
CA THR A 42 20.64 11.41 -3.56
C THR A 42 19.85 11.20 -2.27
N ARG A 43 19.07 10.15 -2.26
CA ARG A 43 18.29 9.71 -1.11
C ARG A 43 19.31 9.33 -0.06
N ARG A 44 19.67 10.25 0.86
CA ARG A 44 20.32 9.87 2.10
C ARG A 44 19.49 8.75 2.70
N ARG A 45 19.98 7.51 2.63
CA ARG A 45 19.42 6.33 3.26
C ARG A 45 19.40 6.60 4.77
N ARG A 46 18.39 7.32 5.25
CA ARG A 46 18.03 7.24 6.65
C ARG A 46 17.68 5.79 6.88
N LYS A 47 18.47 5.12 7.73
CA LYS A 47 18.15 3.77 8.23
C LYS A 47 16.82 3.85 8.99
N TYR A 48 15.70 3.82 8.28
CA TYR A 48 14.44 3.45 8.87
C TYR A 48 14.51 1.94 9.08
N ARG A 49 14.90 1.56 10.29
CA ARG A 49 15.22 0.16 10.62
C ARG A 49 13.98 -0.74 10.51
N ASN A 50 12.78 -0.21 10.62
CA ASN A 50 11.54 -0.98 10.67
C ASN A 50 10.38 -0.18 10.05
N LEU A 51 10.45 0.09 8.75
CA LEU A 51 9.31 0.67 8.04
C LEU A 51 8.37 -0.47 7.64
N LEU A 52 7.22 -0.55 8.28
CA LEU A 52 6.15 -1.46 7.98
C LEU A 52 5.23 -0.81 6.95
N GLN A 53 4.78 -1.58 5.97
CA GLN A 53 4.02 -1.04 4.86
C GLN A 53 3.02 -2.07 4.34
N SER A 54 1.81 -1.59 4.03
CA SER A 54 0.78 -2.33 3.32
C SER A 54 0.10 -1.41 2.32
N THR A 55 -0.08 -1.88 1.09
CA THR A 55 -0.68 -1.09 0.01
C THR A 55 -1.78 -1.88 -0.67
N TRP A 56 -2.95 -1.27 -0.77
CA TRP A 56 -4.13 -1.81 -1.44
C TRP A 56 -4.60 -0.87 -2.53
N CYS A 57 -4.99 -1.44 -3.66
CA CYS A 57 -5.46 -0.71 -4.83
C CYS A 57 -6.97 -0.84 -4.93
N PHE A 58 -7.66 0.27 -5.21
CA PHE A 58 -9.11 0.34 -5.35
C PHE A 58 -9.47 1.00 -6.69
N PRO A 59 -10.63 0.69 -7.29
CA PRO A 59 -11.12 1.42 -8.46
C PRO A 59 -11.12 2.92 -8.21
N ALA A 60 -10.61 3.69 -9.18
CA ALA A 60 -10.49 5.15 -9.02
C ALA A 60 -11.85 5.84 -8.89
N SER A 61 -12.93 5.26 -9.46
CA SER A 61 -14.31 5.72 -9.33
C SER A 61 -14.79 5.73 -7.86
N ASP A 62 -14.43 4.70 -7.10
CA ASP A 62 -15.00 4.44 -5.78
C ASP A 62 -14.15 5.00 -4.64
N PHE A 63 -12.97 5.51 -4.98
CA PHE A 63 -11.98 5.92 -3.96
C PHE A 63 -12.49 6.97 -2.98
N SER A 64 -13.38 7.86 -3.39
CA SER A 64 -13.97 8.86 -2.50
C SER A 64 -14.80 8.26 -1.37
N VAL A 65 -15.46 7.11 -1.63
CA VAL A 65 -16.24 6.36 -0.64
C VAL A 65 -15.31 5.50 0.20
N VAL A 66 -14.36 4.82 -0.45
CA VAL A 66 -13.36 3.99 0.22
C VAL A 66 -12.55 4.76 1.24
N ILE A 67 -12.10 5.99 0.93
CA ILE A 67 -11.29 6.78 1.88
C ILE A 67 -12.10 7.22 3.12
N LYS A 68 -13.40 7.44 2.98
CA LYS A 68 -14.27 7.73 4.12
C LYS A 68 -14.44 6.50 5.01
N ALA A 69 -14.70 5.34 4.40
CA ALA A 69 -14.80 4.06 5.10
C ALA A 69 -13.47 3.69 5.78
N TYR A 70 -12.33 3.89 5.12
CA TYR A 70 -11.01 3.68 5.71
C TYR A 70 -10.76 4.54 6.95
N ARG A 71 -11.23 5.77 6.93
CA ARG A 71 -11.14 6.65 8.10
C ARG A 71 -11.93 6.10 9.30
N GLU A 72 -13.13 5.59 9.07
CA GLU A 72 -13.93 4.96 10.13
C GLU A 72 -13.27 3.65 10.59
N PHE A 73 -12.84 2.80 9.68
CA PHE A 73 -12.03 1.60 10.01
C PHE A 73 -10.86 1.93 10.94
N CYS A 74 -10.07 2.96 10.63
CA CYS A 74 -8.96 3.36 11.49
C CYS A 74 -9.41 3.84 12.89
N ARG A 75 -10.56 4.48 12.99
CA ARG A 75 -11.13 4.93 14.28
C ARG A 75 -11.60 3.76 15.12
N GLU A 76 -12.31 2.82 14.51
CA GLU A 76 -12.82 1.60 15.16
C GLU A 76 -11.68 0.73 15.64
N THR A 77 -10.67 0.51 14.79
CA THR A 77 -9.45 -0.23 15.15
C THR A 77 -8.74 0.42 16.34
N PHE A 78 -8.62 1.75 16.34
CA PHE A 78 -8.00 2.45 17.45
C PHE A 78 -8.84 2.36 18.74
N ALA A 79 -10.16 2.45 18.65
CA ALA A 79 -11.06 2.32 19.80
C ALA A 79 -11.02 0.90 20.40
N GLY A 80 -10.95 -0.14 19.55
CA GLY A 80 -10.95 -1.53 19.99
C GLY A 80 -9.61 -2.03 20.49
N SER A 81 -8.53 -1.83 19.71
CA SER A 81 -7.20 -2.40 19.98
C SER A 81 -6.20 -1.38 20.56
N GLY A 82 -6.50 -0.09 20.50
CA GLY A 82 -5.56 0.98 20.80
C GLY A 82 -4.45 1.13 19.72
N TYR A 83 -4.48 0.34 18.65
CA TYR A 83 -3.50 0.44 17.57
C TYR A 83 -3.84 1.61 16.64
N ARG A 84 -2.81 2.34 16.27
CA ARG A 84 -2.87 3.36 15.23
C ARG A 84 -1.56 3.39 14.46
N SER A 85 -1.64 3.38 13.12
CA SER A 85 -0.49 3.72 12.27
C SER A 85 0.09 5.08 12.68
N ASP A 86 1.39 5.14 12.88
CA ASP A 86 2.09 6.35 13.36
C ASP A 86 2.63 7.23 12.22
N LEU A 87 2.37 6.83 10.98
CA LEU A 87 2.67 7.63 9.79
C LEU A 87 1.40 7.88 9.00
N PRO A 88 1.32 8.99 8.24
CA PRO A 88 0.20 9.28 7.37
C PRO A 88 0.01 8.19 6.31
N ALA A 89 -1.24 7.81 6.04
CA ALA A 89 -1.57 7.05 4.84
C ALA A 89 -1.44 7.95 3.61
N VAL A 90 -1.00 7.37 2.49
CA VAL A 90 -0.78 8.07 1.23
C VAL A 90 -1.63 7.43 0.13
N GLY A 91 -2.42 8.23 -0.58
CA GLY A 91 -3.13 7.82 -1.78
C GLY A 91 -2.38 8.29 -3.03
N PHE A 92 -2.22 7.41 -4.03
CA PHE A 92 -1.68 7.79 -5.33
C PHE A 92 -2.42 7.10 -6.46
N ARG A 93 -2.65 7.86 -7.53
CA ARG A 93 -3.37 7.37 -8.69
C ARG A 93 -2.46 6.55 -9.59
N ILE A 94 -2.97 5.40 -10.05
CA ILE A 94 -2.34 4.53 -11.04
C ILE A 94 -3.20 4.61 -12.30
N GLY A 95 -2.60 5.04 -13.40
CA GLY A 95 -3.26 5.07 -14.71
C GLY A 95 -3.52 3.66 -15.22
N ARG A 96 -4.50 3.51 -16.11
CA ARG A 96 -4.73 2.23 -16.79
C ARG A 96 -3.49 1.84 -17.60
N ASP A 97 -3.04 0.59 -17.42
CA ASP A 97 -1.89 0.04 -18.12
C ASP A 97 -2.20 -1.36 -18.65
N THR A 98 -2.30 -1.48 -19.96
CA THR A 98 -2.53 -2.74 -20.68
C THR A 98 -1.25 -3.32 -21.30
N SER A 99 -0.10 -2.69 -21.09
CA SER A 99 1.17 -3.11 -21.68
C SER A 99 1.78 -4.33 -20.97
N ALA A 100 1.49 -4.50 -19.68
CA ALA A 100 2.00 -5.61 -18.88
C ALA A 100 0.88 -6.57 -18.46
N LEU A 101 1.08 -7.87 -18.67
CA LEU A 101 0.09 -8.91 -18.29
C LEU A 101 -0.29 -8.89 -16.82
N LEU A 102 0.68 -8.61 -15.96
CA LEU A 102 0.49 -8.55 -14.51
C LEU A 102 0.33 -7.10 -14.00
N SER A 103 -0.11 -6.18 -14.87
CA SER A 103 -0.51 -4.86 -14.41
C SER A 103 -1.74 -4.95 -13.50
N PRO A 104 -1.72 -4.41 -12.29
CA PRO A 104 -2.90 -4.36 -11.43
C PRO A 104 -4.00 -3.46 -12.01
N SER A 105 -3.64 -2.47 -12.83
CA SER A 105 -4.55 -1.50 -13.45
C SER A 105 -4.89 -1.84 -14.91
N PHE A 106 -4.84 -3.12 -15.28
CA PHE A 106 -5.08 -3.55 -16.65
C PHE A 106 -6.49 -3.20 -17.15
N ASP A 107 -7.49 -3.43 -16.32
CA ASP A 107 -8.89 -3.25 -16.69
C ASP A 107 -9.36 -1.81 -16.53
N GLU A 108 -8.91 -1.12 -15.46
CA GLU A 108 -9.31 0.24 -15.12
C GLU A 108 -8.22 1.02 -14.36
N PRO A 109 -8.32 2.36 -14.30
CA PRO A 109 -7.43 3.15 -13.45
C PRO A 109 -7.76 2.90 -11.97
N LEU A 110 -6.69 2.84 -11.14
CA LEU A 110 -6.79 2.56 -9.72
C LEU A 110 -6.29 3.73 -8.87
N VAL A 111 -6.62 3.71 -7.61
CA VAL A 111 -5.94 4.48 -6.57
C VAL A 111 -5.36 3.51 -5.55
N ALA A 112 -4.05 3.58 -5.35
CA ALA A 112 -3.37 2.85 -4.31
C ALA A 112 -3.42 3.62 -3.00
N LEU A 113 -3.88 2.97 -1.94
CA LEU A 113 -3.85 3.46 -0.57
C LEU A 113 -2.74 2.73 0.18
N GLN A 114 -1.70 3.47 0.51
CA GLN A 114 -0.54 2.98 1.24
C GLN A 114 -0.63 3.36 2.70
N THR A 115 -0.68 2.38 3.56
CA THR A 115 -0.56 2.55 5.02
C THR A 115 0.86 2.20 5.45
N THR A 116 1.44 3.06 6.27
CA THR A 116 2.84 2.93 6.69
C THR A 116 2.95 3.15 8.19
N SER A 117 3.76 2.33 8.88
CA SER A 117 4.01 2.47 10.31
C SER A 117 5.47 2.16 10.67
N THR A 118 5.95 2.73 11.78
CA THR A 118 7.18 2.30 12.47
C THR A 118 6.86 1.54 13.74
N GLN A 119 5.60 1.33 14.06
CA GLN A 119 5.12 0.68 15.27
C GLN A 119 4.82 -0.80 14.97
N GLU A 120 5.69 -1.69 15.43
CA GLU A 120 5.58 -3.15 15.23
C GLU A 120 4.44 -3.77 16.04
N LYS A 121 4.28 -3.35 17.30
CA LYS A 121 3.26 -3.93 18.18
C LYS A 121 1.86 -3.59 17.66
N GLY A 122 1.08 -4.62 17.34
CA GLY A 122 -0.28 -4.52 16.79
C GLY A 122 -0.34 -4.34 15.26
N TRP A 123 0.80 -4.28 14.58
CA TRP A 123 0.82 -4.15 13.12
C TRP A 123 0.26 -5.38 12.40
N GLU A 124 0.64 -6.58 12.84
CA GLU A 124 0.18 -7.82 12.20
C GLU A 124 -1.34 -7.97 12.28
N ASP A 125 -1.94 -7.74 13.44
CA ASP A 125 -3.39 -7.76 13.60
C ASP A 125 -4.05 -6.68 12.73
N PHE A 126 -3.49 -5.47 12.75
CA PHE A 126 -3.98 -4.36 11.93
C PHE A 126 -3.97 -4.68 10.43
N VAL A 127 -2.93 -5.32 9.89
CA VAL A 127 -2.89 -5.62 8.44
C VAL A 127 -3.81 -6.77 8.05
N ILE A 128 -4.14 -7.67 8.98
CA ILE A 128 -5.17 -8.71 8.78
C ILE A 128 -6.54 -8.03 8.67
N ASP A 129 -6.87 -7.15 9.61
CA ASP A 129 -8.14 -6.40 9.59
C ASP A 129 -8.23 -5.47 8.36
N LEU A 130 -7.10 -4.84 7.99
CA LEU A 130 -7.00 -4.02 6.78
C LEU A 130 -7.22 -4.83 5.50
N ALA A 131 -6.75 -6.07 5.44
CA ALA A 131 -6.99 -6.95 4.31
C ALA A 131 -8.48 -7.27 4.18
N GLN A 132 -9.14 -7.63 5.29
CA GLN A 132 -10.58 -7.88 5.29
C GLN A 132 -11.39 -6.62 4.92
N PHE A 133 -11.00 -5.46 5.45
CA PHE A 133 -11.58 -4.18 5.04
C PHE A 133 -11.44 -3.97 3.53
N ALA A 134 -10.22 -4.14 3.00
CA ALA A 134 -9.95 -3.91 1.59
C ALA A 134 -10.77 -4.85 0.68
N GLU A 135 -10.86 -6.13 1.03
CA GLU A 135 -11.68 -7.11 0.29
C GLU A 135 -13.16 -6.70 0.23
N ASN A 136 -13.72 -6.23 1.34
CA ASN A 136 -15.11 -5.78 1.41
C ASN A 136 -15.39 -4.57 0.50
N TRP A 137 -14.35 -3.83 0.13
CA TRP A 137 -14.41 -2.66 -0.76
C TRP A 137 -13.83 -2.92 -2.15
N GLY A 138 -13.71 -4.18 -2.56
CA GLY A 138 -13.18 -4.54 -3.87
C GLY A 138 -11.70 -4.20 -4.08
N GLY A 139 -10.97 -4.02 -2.98
CA GLY A 139 -9.55 -3.72 -3.01
C GLY A 139 -8.70 -4.94 -3.37
N THR A 140 -7.61 -4.69 -4.08
CA THR A 140 -6.63 -5.68 -4.45
C THR A 140 -5.25 -5.32 -3.91
N PRO A 141 -4.46 -6.28 -3.39
CA PRO A 141 -3.16 -5.98 -2.80
C PRO A 141 -2.12 -5.62 -3.87
N LEU A 142 -1.25 -4.66 -3.56
CA LEU A 142 -0.05 -4.45 -4.35
C LEU A 142 1.05 -5.40 -3.87
N PHE A 143 1.33 -6.45 -4.65
CA PHE A 143 2.19 -7.58 -4.26
C PHE A 143 3.59 -7.19 -3.76
N SER A 144 4.18 -6.16 -4.34
CA SER A 144 5.51 -5.70 -3.92
C SER A 144 5.54 -5.01 -2.55
N GLN A 145 4.38 -4.67 -1.99
CA GLN A 145 4.26 -3.81 -0.81
C GLN A 145 3.29 -4.35 0.25
N SER A 146 2.78 -5.56 0.07
CA SER A 146 1.88 -6.22 1.02
C SER A 146 2.42 -7.60 1.35
N ARG A 147 2.62 -7.91 2.64
CA ARG A 147 3.21 -9.17 3.08
C ARG A 147 2.18 -10.20 3.51
N SER A 148 1.11 -9.75 4.14
CA SER A 148 0.03 -10.62 4.65
C SER A 148 -1.04 -10.79 3.60
N MET A 149 -0.78 -11.67 2.60
CA MET A 149 -1.69 -11.91 1.49
C MET A 149 -2.02 -13.39 1.38
N ARG A 150 -3.25 -13.70 0.98
CA ARG A 150 -3.68 -15.06 0.65
C ARG A 150 -3.18 -15.47 -0.74
N ALA A 151 -2.87 -16.74 -0.91
CA ALA A 151 -2.36 -17.27 -2.18
C ALA A 151 -3.34 -17.07 -3.35
N GLU A 152 -4.65 -17.02 -3.05
CA GLU A 152 -5.71 -16.86 -4.04
C GLU A 152 -5.72 -15.50 -4.73
N TYR A 153 -5.13 -14.46 -4.12
CA TYR A 153 -5.13 -13.11 -4.72
C TYR A 153 -4.48 -13.06 -6.11
N GLY A 154 -3.46 -13.86 -6.37
CA GLY A 154 -2.86 -13.94 -7.69
C GLY A 154 -3.88 -14.35 -8.75
N LYS A 155 -4.65 -15.38 -8.48
CA LYS A 155 -5.69 -15.89 -9.40
C LYS A 155 -6.87 -14.90 -9.52
N GLN A 156 -7.32 -14.34 -8.40
CA GLN A 156 -8.42 -13.36 -8.41
C GLN A 156 -8.07 -12.09 -9.19
N LEU A 157 -6.86 -11.55 -8.99
CA LEU A 157 -6.45 -10.29 -9.60
C LEU A 157 -6.15 -10.42 -11.09
N TYR A 158 -5.52 -11.52 -11.50
CA TYR A 158 -5.01 -11.63 -12.86
C TYR A 158 -5.81 -12.60 -13.74
N SER A 159 -6.66 -13.46 -13.16
CA SER A 159 -7.53 -14.39 -13.89
C SER A 159 -6.79 -15.12 -15.06
N ASN A 160 -7.35 -15.11 -16.25
CA ASN A 160 -6.77 -15.75 -17.43
C ASN A 160 -5.39 -15.19 -17.83
N ARG A 161 -5.10 -13.93 -17.45
CA ARG A 161 -3.78 -13.33 -17.71
C ARG A 161 -2.67 -13.99 -16.91
N LEU A 162 -2.98 -14.50 -15.71
CA LEU A 162 -2.04 -15.28 -14.92
C LEU A 162 -1.65 -16.59 -15.63
N GLU A 163 -2.60 -17.32 -16.16
CA GLU A 163 -2.34 -18.55 -16.89
C GLU A 163 -1.43 -18.29 -18.10
N PHE A 164 -1.74 -17.24 -18.86
CA PHE A 164 -0.91 -16.86 -20.00
C PHE A 164 0.50 -16.44 -19.59
N PHE A 165 0.63 -15.67 -18.53
CA PHE A 165 1.92 -15.30 -17.95
C PHE A 165 2.72 -16.54 -17.51
N CYS A 166 2.10 -17.46 -16.78
CA CYS A 166 2.75 -18.70 -16.32
C CYS A 166 3.23 -19.56 -17.49
N LYS A 167 2.46 -19.60 -18.59
CA LYS A 167 2.81 -20.32 -19.81
C LYS A 167 4.07 -19.75 -20.48
N ILE A 168 4.12 -18.42 -20.65
CA ILE A 168 5.31 -17.73 -21.19
C ILE A 168 6.49 -17.91 -20.25
N ARG A 169 6.30 -17.72 -18.96
CA ARG A 169 7.36 -17.90 -17.96
C ARG A 169 7.95 -19.30 -18.04
N HIS A 170 7.12 -20.33 -18.14
CA HIS A 170 7.61 -21.72 -18.23
C HIS A 170 8.44 -21.98 -19.46
N GLN A 171 8.14 -21.32 -20.58
CA GLN A 171 8.94 -21.39 -21.81
C GLN A 171 10.29 -20.69 -21.67
N LEU A 172 10.33 -19.52 -20.98
CA LEU A 172 11.55 -18.71 -20.84
C LEU A 172 12.40 -19.12 -19.64
N ASP A 173 11.78 -19.62 -18.58
CA ASP A 173 12.43 -20.07 -17.35
C ASP A 173 11.86 -21.43 -16.90
N PRO A 174 12.17 -22.52 -17.64
CA PRO A 174 11.62 -23.84 -17.35
C PRO A 174 12.07 -24.40 -15.98
N GLN A 175 13.19 -23.90 -15.46
CA GLN A 175 13.71 -24.30 -14.17
C GLN A 175 13.22 -23.43 -12.99
N GLY A 176 12.44 -22.38 -13.26
CA GLY A 176 11.91 -21.49 -12.23
C GLY A 176 12.97 -20.67 -11.49
N ARG A 177 14.13 -20.42 -12.10
CA ARG A 177 15.28 -19.74 -11.46
C ARG A 177 15.01 -18.28 -11.11
N LEU A 178 14.10 -17.63 -11.84
CA LEU A 178 13.70 -16.24 -11.61
C LEU A 178 12.50 -16.12 -10.64
N LEU A 179 11.86 -17.24 -10.28
CA LEU A 179 10.72 -17.29 -9.39
C LEU A 179 11.20 -17.44 -7.93
N ASN A 180 11.17 -16.35 -7.17
CA ASN A 180 11.51 -16.41 -5.76
C ASN A 180 10.38 -17.09 -4.92
N PRO A 181 10.66 -17.59 -3.70
CA PRO A 181 9.67 -18.29 -2.87
C PRO A 181 8.40 -17.49 -2.58
N PHE A 182 8.49 -16.17 -2.47
CA PHE A 182 7.33 -15.32 -2.26
C PHE A 182 6.41 -15.32 -3.49
N LEU A 183 6.97 -15.09 -4.69
CA LEU A 183 6.18 -15.07 -5.92
C LEU A 183 5.69 -16.45 -6.33
N ALA A 184 6.39 -17.53 -5.93
CA ALA A 184 5.96 -18.89 -6.21
C ALA A 184 4.59 -19.23 -5.61
N GLN A 185 4.22 -18.60 -4.51
CA GLN A 185 2.91 -18.79 -3.87
C GLN A 185 1.74 -18.28 -4.72
N TYR A 186 1.99 -17.30 -5.59
CA TYR A 186 0.95 -16.63 -6.38
C TYR A 186 1.01 -16.97 -7.87
N PHE A 187 2.18 -17.35 -8.37
CA PHE A 187 2.46 -17.48 -9.82
C PHE A 187 3.04 -18.85 -10.22
N SER A 188 2.86 -19.86 -9.37
CA SER A 188 3.24 -21.26 -9.70
C SER A 188 2.15 -21.98 -10.45
#